data_c7538df0122369642db313d2b33f6f22
#
_entry.id   c7538df0122369642db313d2b33f6f22
#
_cell.length_a   1.000
_cell.length_b   1.000
_cell.length_c   1.000
_cell.angle_alpha   90.00
_cell.angle_beta   90.00
_cell.angle_gamma   90.00
#
_symmetry.space_group_name_H-M   'P 1'
#
loop_
_entity.id
_entity.type
_entity.pdbx_description
1 polymer ?
#
loop_
_entity_poly.entity_id
_entity_poly.type
_entity_poly.pdbx_seq_one_letter_code
_entity_poly.pdbx_strand_id
1 'polypeptide(L)'
;MKLIIPKQHGAWGMLLIPFILGILIGKVTWYHIPLFLAWLFVYLATYPLLMYVKQPRKQHYLHSFFLYFSVACVCAIIALIYEWRIMFFSIIMLPCFFVNIYFSRKKNERALLNDMCAIILFCIGGIISYYFTMKTVDEKIWVVATISFLYFMGSTFFVKTMIREKKNPTYRLVSWGYHSLLVIATLIVSPWFTIVFIPSLIRSILLYGRDISILKVGILESINSIYFFVSVIMLARALL
;
A
#
# COMPACT_ATOMS: atom_id res chain seq x y z
N MET A 1 -5.00 4.75 28.75
CA MET A 1 -5.87 4.71 27.55
C MET A 1 -5.22 3.80 26.51
N LYS A 2 -5.92 2.77 25.99
CA LYS A 2 -5.31 1.85 25.01
C LYS A 2 -5.38 2.48 23.60
N LEU A 3 -4.26 2.82 23.01
CA LEU A 3 -4.17 3.29 21.64
C LEU A 3 -4.55 2.17 20.66
N ILE A 4 -5.32 2.51 19.63
CA ILE A 4 -5.85 1.55 18.65
C ILE A 4 -4.96 1.62 17.40
N ILE A 5 -4.18 0.56 17.19
CA ILE A 5 -3.25 0.45 16.07
C ILE A 5 -3.77 -0.62 15.09
N PRO A 6 -3.67 -0.40 13.76
CA PRO A 6 -3.99 -1.41 12.75
C PRO A 6 -3.19 -2.69 12.95
N LYS A 7 -3.90 -3.85 13.00
CA LYS A 7 -3.28 -5.17 13.18
C LYS A 7 -2.91 -5.86 11.86
N GLN A 8 -3.11 -5.20 10.74
CA GLN A 8 -2.90 -5.78 9.41
C GLN A 8 -1.43 -5.58 9.00
N HIS A 9 -0.60 -6.64 9.15
CA HIS A 9 0.84 -6.56 8.84
C HIS A 9 1.12 -6.17 7.38
N GLY A 10 0.33 -6.67 6.41
CA GLY A 10 0.49 -6.31 5.00
C GLY A 10 0.28 -4.82 4.68
N ALA A 11 -0.58 -4.13 5.42
CA ALA A 11 -0.85 -2.72 5.20
C ALA A 11 0.36 -1.82 5.54
N TRP A 12 1.22 -2.24 6.45
CA TRP A 12 2.47 -1.51 6.77
C TRP A 12 3.45 -1.50 5.60
N GLY A 13 3.58 -2.63 4.89
CA GLY A 13 4.39 -2.68 3.66
C GLY A 13 3.84 -1.74 2.58
N MET A 14 2.52 -1.74 2.39
CA MET A 14 1.83 -0.85 1.44
C MET A 14 1.99 0.64 1.80
N LEU A 15 1.96 0.97 3.10
CA LEU A 15 2.14 2.34 3.60
C LEU A 15 3.57 2.85 3.36
N LEU A 16 4.56 2.00 3.64
CA LEU A 16 5.97 2.41 3.69
C LEU A 16 6.63 2.36 2.31
N ILE A 17 6.46 1.25 1.60
CA ILE A 17 7.26 0.97 0.40
C ILE A 17 7.03 1.98 -0.72
N PRO A 18 5.79 2.25 -1.20
CA PRO A 18 5.59 3.24 -2.25
C PRO A 18 6.08 4.64 -1.84
N PHE A 19 5.83 5.02 -0.58
CA PHE A 19 6.23 6.32 -0.05
C PHE A 19 7.76 6.49 -0.02
N ILE A 20 8.48 5.50 0.50
CA ILE A 20 9.95 5.54 0.56
C ILE A 20 10.57 5.46 -0.84
N LEU A 21 9.99 4.64 -1.75
CA LEU A 21 10.42 4.60 -3.15
C LEU A 21 10.31 5.98 -3.80
N GLY A 22 9.20 6.70 -3.60
CA GLY A 22 9.03 8.05 -4.11
C GLY A 22 10.10 9.02 -3.60
N ILE A 23 10.48 8.94 -2.32
CA ILE A 23 11.58 9.74 -1.76
C ILE A 23 12.92 9.40 -2.42
N LEU A 24 13.23 8.10 -2.55
CA LEU A 24 14.56 7.62 -2.98
C LEU A 24 14.80 7.80 -4.48
N ILE A 25 13.73 7.83 -5.28
CA ILE A 25 13.80 8.09 -6.73
C ILE A 25 13.79 9.59 -7.00
N GLY A 26 13.17 10.38 -6.13
CA GLY A 26 13.26 11.84 -6.14
C GLY A 26 14.50 12.37 -5.44
N LYS A 27 14.33 13.47 -4.73
CA LYS A 27 15.37 14.11 -3.91
C LYS A 27 15.04 13.99 -2.45
N VAL A 28 15.92 13.42 -1.65
CA VAL A 28 15.76 13.33 -0.19
C VAL A 28 15.96 14.71 0.44
N THR A 29 15.02 15.13 1.27
CA THR A 29 15.12 16.38 2.06
C THR A 29 14.58 16.16 3.47
N TRP A 30 14.98 17.01 4.42
CA TRP A 30 14.49 16.95 5.79
C TRP A 30 12.97 17.20 5.91
N TYR A 31 12.40 17.92 4.96
CA TYR A 31 10.96 18.16 4.89
C TYR A 31 10.12 16.89 4.62
N HIS A 32 10.74 15.79 4.17
CA HIS A 32 10.06 14.49 4.10
C HIS A 32 9.72 13.93 5.48
N ILE A 33 10.40 14.35 6.55
CA ILE A 33 10.08 13.89 7.91
C ILE A 33 8.65 14.32 8.31
N PRO A 34 8.30 15.61 8.32
CA PRO A 34 6.92 16.02 8.61
C PRO A 34 5.91 15.46 7.60
N LEU A 35 6.26 15.34 6.31
CA LEU A 35 5.38 14.72 5.33
C LEU A 35 5.11 13.24 5.66
N PHE A 36 6.15 12.48 6.01
CA PHE A 36 6.01 11.08 6.42
C PHE A 36 5.20 10.92 7.70
N LEU A 37 5.43 11.77 8.69
CA LEU A 37 4.65 11.76 9.92
C LEU A 37 3.18 12.08 9.65
N ALA A 38 2.88 13.09 8.82
CA ALA A 38 1.51 13.37 8.40
C ALA A 38 0.87 12.15 7.74
N TRP A 39 1.56 11.51 6.79
CA TRP A 39 1.13 10.31 6.10
C TRP A 39 0.85 9.14 7.05
N LEU A 40 1.80 8.87 7.95
CA LEU A 40 1.68 7.82 8.97
C LEU A 40 0.49 8.07 9.90
N PHE A 41 0.34 9.29 10.40
CA PHE A 41 -0.73 9.61 11.35
C PHE A 41 -2.10 9.69 10.68
N VAL A 42 -2.21 10.09 9.41
CA VAL A 42 -3.44 9.94 8.61
C VAL A 42 -3.82 8.46 8.50
N TYR A 43 -2.87 7.58 8.19
CA TYR A 43 -3.12 6.14 8.16
C TYR A 43 -3.57 5.60 9.52
N LEU A 44 -2.88 5.98 10.60
CA LEU A 44 -3.27 5.59 11.96
C LEU A 44 -4.66 6.11 12.34
N ALA A 45 -5.05 7.31 11.90
CA ALA A 45 -6.37 7.89 12.12
C ALA A 45 -7.47 7.18 11.32
N THR A 46 -7.16 6.74 10.10
CA THR A 46 -8.12 6.06 9.23
C THR A 46 -8.68 4.79 9.86
N TYR A 47 -7.86 4.01 10.55
CA TYR A 47 -8.32 2.75 11.15
C TYR A 47 -9.39 2.92 12.23
N PRO A 48 -9.20 3.74 13.28
CA PRO A 48 -10.27 3.99 14.26
C PRO A 48 -11.49 4.68 13.64
N LEU A 49 -11.32 5.54 12.61
CA LEU A 49 -12.45 6.13 11.90
C LEU A 49 -13.32 5.06 11.22
N LEU A 50 -12.72 4.14 10.48
CA LEU A 50 -13.43 3.03 9.83
C LEU A 50 -14.09 2.11 10.86
N MET A 51 -13.43 1.86 12.00
CA MET A 51 -14.01 1.07 13.10
C MET A 51 -15.19 1.79 13.77
N TYR A 52 -15.15 3.12 13.89
CA TYR A 52 -16.28 3.91 14.37
C TYR A 52 -17.46 3.86 13.40
N VAL A 53 -17.22 4.02 12.11
CA VAL A 53 -18.26 3.90 11.07
C VAL A 53 -18.93 2.53 11.11
N LYS A 54 -18.18 1.48 11.40
CA LYS A 54 -18.67 0.10 11.53
C LYS A 54 -19.44 -0.13 12.84
N GLN A 55 -19.04 0.55 13.92
CA GLN A 55 -19.58 0.40 15.29
C GLN A 55 -19.76 1.76 15.97
N PRO A 56 -20.75 2.60 15.58
CA PRO A 56 -20.86 3.99 16.04
C PRO A 56 -21.06 4.16 17.55
N ARG A 57 -21.53 3.11 18.25
CA ARG A 57 -21.75 3.15 19.71
C ARG A 57 -20.45 3.16 20.53
N LYS A 58 -19.31 2.85 19.93
CA LYS A 58 -18.00 2.76 20.60
C LYS A 58 -17.22 4.07 20.48
N GLN A 59 -17.52 5.04 21.31
CA GLN A 59 -16.92 6.40 21.28
C GLN A 59 -15.39 6.42 21.45
N HIS A 60 -14.78 5.38 22.06
CA HIS A 60 -13.32 5.33 22.20
C HIS A 60 -12.57 5.29 20.86
N TYR A 61 -13.24 4.90 19.75
CA TYR A 61 -12.67 5.00 18.41
C TYR A 61 -12.52 6.45 17.97
N LEU A 62 -13.51 7.32 18.24
CA LEU A 62 -13.43 8.75 17.92
C LEU A 62 -12.30 9.44 18.66
N HIS A 63 -12.07 9.09 19.91
CA HIS A 63 -10.99 9.68 20.69
C HIS A 63 -9.62 9.32 20.07
N SER A 64 -9.39 8.06 19.70
CA SER A 64 -8.16 7.64 19.01
C SER A 64 -8.02 8.30 17.63
N PHE A 65 -9.13 8.48 16.91
CA PHE A 65 -9.15 9.20 15.65
C PHE A 65 -8.68 10.65 15.82
N PHE A 66 -9.29 11.41 16.71
CA PHE A 66 -8.93 12.82 16.92
C PHE A 66 -7.49 12.98 17.40
N LEU A 67 -7.00 12.08 18.26
CA LEU A 67 -5.61 12.10 18.71
C LEU A 67 -4.63 11.94 17.52
N TYR A 68 -4.83 10.93 16.68
CA TYR A 68 -3.95 10.74 15.52
C TYR A 68 -4.14 11.83 14.47
N PHE A 69 -5.37 12.24 14.23
CA PHE A 69 -5.68 13.24 13.23
C PHE A 69 -5.12 14.64 13.60
N SER A 70 -5.13 15.04 14.88
CA SER A 70 -4.52 16.29 15.31
C SER A 70 -3.01 16.33 15.05
N VAL A 71 -2.30 15.22 15.36
CA VAL A 71 -0.87 15.11 15.04
C VAL A 71 -0.64 15.15 13.53
N ALA A 72 -1.49 14.44 12.76
CA ALA A 72 -1.42 14.47 11.29
C ALA A 72 -1.58 15.88 10.75
N CYS A 73 -2.54 16.68 11.27
CA CYS A 73 -2.77 18.06 10.85
C CYS A 73 -1.57 18.96 11.12
N VAL A 74 -0.98 18.87 12.31
CA VAL A 74 0.23 19.66 12.65
C VAL A 74 1.37 19.35 11.69
N CYS A 75 1.65 18.07 11.44
CA CYS A 75 2.70 17.65 10.51
C CYS A 75 2.36 18.05 9.06
N ALA A 76 1.09 17.92 8.66
CA ALA A 76 0.63 18.30 7.32
C ALA A 76 0.77 19.80 7.07
N ILE A 77 0.49 20.66 8.04
CA ILE A 77 0.69 22.11 7.91
C ILE A 77 2.16 22.41 7.58
N ILE A 78 3.11 21.80 8.27
CA ILE A 78 4.54 21.99 8.00
C ILE A 78 4.88 21.54 6.56
N ALA A 79 4.35 20.41 6.12
CA ALA A 79 4.56 19.93 4.75
C ALA A 79 3.92 20.86 3.71
N LEU A 80 2.71 21.37 3.95
CA LEU A 80 1.99 22.28 3.07
C LEU A 80 2.63 23.66 2.96
N ILE A 81 3.31 24.13 4.00
CA ILE A 81 4.12 25.37 3.93
C ILE A 81 5.27 25.20 2.92
N TYR A 82 5.87 24.02 2.87
CA TYR A 82 6.93 23.72 1.89
C TYR A 82 6.40 23.52 0.47
N GLU A 83 5.29 22.76 0.31
CA GLU A 83 4.67 22.47 -0.98
C GLU A 83 3.16 22.29 -0.85
N TRP A 84 2.43 23.38 -1.05
CA TRP A 84 0.96 23.38 -0.90
C TRP A 84 0.22 22.57 -1.97
N ARG A 85 0.84 22.37 -3.15
CA ARG A 85 0.21 21.65 -4.28
C ARG A 85 -0.04 20.18 -3.99
N ILE A 86 0.61 19.60 -2.98
CA ILE A 86 0.31 18.22 -2.56
C ILE A 86 -1.15 18.06 -2.10
N MET A 87 -1.82 19.15 -1.75
CA MET A 87 -3.24 19.14 -1.40
C MET A 87 -4.13 18.62 -2.55
N PHE A 88 -3.76 18.86 -3.80
CA PHE A 88 -4.53 18.35 -4.95
C PHE A 88 -4.55 16.82 -5.00
N PHE A 89 -3.46 16.17 -4.63
CA PHE A 89 -3.42 14.70 -4.55
C PHE A 89 -4.36 14.17 -3.47
N SER A 90 -4.52 14.90 -2.36
CA SER A 90 -5.47 14.53 -1.30
C SER A 90 -6.90 14.53 -1.83
N ILE A 91 -7.26 15.45 -2.71
CA ILE A 91 -8.58 15.49 -3.37
C ILE A 91 -8.77 14.27 -4.28
N ILE A 92 -7.73 13.89 -5.05
CA ILE A 92 -7.75 12.70 -5.92
C ILE A 92 -7.92 11.40 -5.10
N MET A 93 -7.45 11.38 -3.85
CA MET A 93 -7.59 10.23 -2.95
C MET A 93 -9.02 10.05 -2.41
N LEU A 94 -9.84 11.10 -2.35
CA LEU A 94 -11.17 11.06 -1.72
C LEU A 94 -12.09 9.98 -2.29
N PRO A 95 -12.24 9.76 -3.61
CA PRO A 95 -13.10 8.72 -4.13
C PRO A 95 -12.76 7.32 -3.60
N CYS A 96 -11.47 6.95 -3.61
CA CYS A 96 -11.00 5.66 -3.07
C CYS A 96 -11.25 5.57 -1.56
N PHE A 97 -11.07 6.66 -0.83
CA PHE A 97 -11.34 6.71 0.60
C PHE A 97 -12.84 6.52 0.90
N PHE A 98 -13.73 7.15 0.14
CA PHE A 98 -15.17 6.93 0.28
C PHE A 98 -15.59 5.50 -0.03
N VAL A 99 -14.95 4.82 -0.99
CA VAL A 99 -15.16 3.39 -1.24
C VAL A 99 -14.78 2.58 0.00
N ASN A 100 -13.64 2.87 0.64
CA ASN A 100 -13.23 2.18 1.88
C ASN A 100 -14.23 2.42 3.02
N ILE A 101 -14.77 3.63 3.18
CA ILE A 101 -15.83 3.93 4.16
C ILE A 101 -17.09 3.12 3.85
N TYR A 102 -17.51 3.07 2.59
CA TYR A 102 -18.70 2.30 2.16
C TYR A 102 -18.56 0.82 2.53
N PHE A 103 -17.44 0.18 2.19
CA PHE A 103 -17.20 -1.23 2.49
C PHE A 103 -17.07 -1.50 4.00
N SER A 104 -16.49 -0.58 4.76
CA SER A 104 -16.44 -0.66 6.22
C SER A 104 -17.84 -0.60 6.83
N ARG A 105 -18.69 0.31 6.36
CA ARG A 105 -20.10 0.45 6.78
C ARG A 105 -20.90 -0.81 6.47
N LYS A 106 -20.65 -1.44 5.32
CA LYS A 106 -21.24 -2.73 4.92
C LYS A 106 -20.64 -3.95 5.65
N LYS A 107 -19.63 -3.76 6.51
CA LYS A 107 -18.86 -4.84 7.17
C LYS A 107 -18.21 -5.82 6.18
N ASN A 108 -17.91 -5.34 4.97
CA ASN A 108 -17.30 -6.10 3.88
C ASN A 108 -15.95 -5.49 3.46
N GLU A 109 -15.09 -5.21 4.44
CA GLU A 109 -13.77 -4.60 4.23
C GLU A 109 -12.80 -5.49 3.42
N ARG A 110 -13.26 -6.69 3.09
CA ARG A 110 -12.46 -7.74 2.41
C ARG A 110 -12.80 -7.88 0.94
N ALA A 111 -13.70 -7.04 0.43
CA ALA A 111 -14.00 -6.97 -0.98
C ALA A 111 -12.74 -6.59 -1.77
N LEU A 112 -12.56 -7.19 -2.94
CA LEU A 112 -11.39 -6.94 -3.79
C LEU A 112 -11.29 -5.45 -4.17
N LEU A 113 -12.43 -4.82 -4.47
CA LEU A 113 -12.48 -3.39 -4.79
C LEU A 113 -12.01 -2.52 -3.62
N ASN A 114 -12.33 -2.90 -2.38
CA ASN A 114 -11.85 -2.20 -1.19
C ASN A 114 -10.32 -2.29 -1.06
N ASP A 115 -9.77 -3.50 -1.25
CA ASP A 115 -8.33 -3.72 -1.23
C ASP A 115 -7.63 -2.93 -2.35
N MET A 116 -8.20 -2.92 -3.56
CA MET A 116 -7.69 -2.18 -4.71
C MET A 116 -7.65 -0.68 -4.45
N CYS A 117 -8.74 -0.10 -3.92
CA CYS A 117 -8.78 1.32 -3.55
C CYS A 117 -7.74 1.65 -2.46
N ALA A 118 -7.55 0.78 -1.47
CA ALA A 118 -6.51 0.98 -0.46
C ALA A 118 -5.10 0.98 -1.07
N ILE A 119 -4.80 0.07 -1.99
CA ILE A 119 -3.50 0.02 -2.68
C ILE A 119 -3.29 1.28 -3.52
N ILE A 120 -4.31 1.76 -4.25
CA ILE A 120 -4.24 3.02 -5.02
C ILE A 120 -3.89 4.19 -4.09
N LEU A 121 -4.54 4.29 -2.92
CA LEU A 121 -4.23 5.33 -1.94
C LEU A 121 -2.76 5.31 -1.53
N PHE A 122 -2.20 4.13 -1.26
CA PHE A 122 -0.79 4.01 -0.89
C PHE A 122 0.16 4.33 -2.05
N CYS A 123 -0.19 3.97 -3.29
CA CYS A 123 0.60 4.36 -4.47
C CYS A 123 0.58 5.88 -4.70
N ILE A 124 -0.57 6.54 -4.51
CA ILE A 124 -0.66 8.01 -4.54
C ILE A 124 0.22 8.63 -3.45
N GLY A 125 0.32 8.03 -2.26
CA GLY A 125 1.27 8.45 -1.23
C GLY A 125 2.73 8.43 -1.71
N GLY A 126 3.10 7.45 -2.53
CA GLY A 126 4.40 7.40 -3.21
C GLY A 126 4.58 8.53 -4.23
N ILE A 127 3.55 8.81 -5.03
CA ILE A 127 3.58 9.94 -5.98
C ILE A 127 3.71 11.27 -5.23
N ILE A 128 2.99 11.45 -4.13
CA ILE A 128 3.08 12.65 -3.29
C ILE A 128 4.50 12.85 -2.77
N SER A 129 5.13 11.78 -2.24
CA SER A 129 6.48 11.87 -1.68
C SER A 129 7.53 12.24 -2.73
N TYR A 130 7.40 11.77 -3.96
CA TYR A 130 8.23 12.15 -5.11
C TYR A 130 7.97 13.61 -5.53
N TYR A 131 6.69 13.95 -5.80
CA TYR A 131 6.28 15.26 -6.23
C TYR A 131 6.70 16.36 -5.24
N PHE A 132 6.73 16.03 -3.97
CA PHE A 132 7.06 16.95 -2.89
C PHE A 132 8.37 17.70 -3.11
N THR A 133 9.36 17.04 -3.69
CA THR A 133 10.67 17.63 -3.97
C THR A 133 10.94 17.88 -5.44
N MET A 134 10.46 17.00 -6.32
CA MET A 134 10.69 17.12 -7.75
C MET A 134 9.77 18.13 -8.43
N LYS A 135 8.62 18.45 -7.80
CA LYS A 135 7.59 19.39 -8.32
C LYS A 135 6.97 18.96 -9.65
N THR A 136 7.27 17.76 -10.10
CA THR A 136 6.76 17.15 -11.34
C THR A 136 6.30 15.72 -11.09
N VAL A 137 5.44 15.21 -11.96
CA VAL A 137 5.05 13.82 -12.02
C VAL A 137 5.49 13.32 -13.39
N ASP A 138 6.67 12.72 -13.45
CA ASP A 138 7.29 12.23 -14.67
C ASP A 138 7.12 10.71 -14.85
N GLU A 139 7.71 10.16 -15.91
CA GLU A 139 7.63 8.74 -16.24
C GLU A 139 8.17 7.85 -15.11
N LYS A 140 9.25 8.26 -14.44
CA LYS A 140 9.89 7.46 -13.37
C LYS A 140 8.91 7.12 -12.26
N ILE A 141 8.20 8.13 -11.75
CA ILE A 141 7.26 7.90 -10.65
C ILE A 141 6.02 7.11 -11.10
N TRP A 142 5.58 7.27 -12.36
CA TRP A 142 4.49 6.47 -12.90
C TRP A 142 4.88 5.00 -13.03
N VAL A 143 6.08 4.69 -13.50
CA VAL A 143 6.59 3.31 -13.55
C VAL A 143 6.61 2.72 -12.14
N VAL A 144 7.18 3.44 -11.16
CA VAL A 144 7.27 2.95 -9.77
C VAL A 144 5.90 2.78 -9.12
N ALA A 145 4.97 3.71 -9.33
CA ALA A 145 3.62 3.60 -8.82
C ALA A 145 2.88 2.40 -9.44
N THR A 146 3.04 2.18 -10.76
CA THR A 146 2.42 1.07 -11.47
C THR A 146 2.96 -0.27 -11.00
N ILE A 147 4.28 -0.46 -10.90
CA ILE A 147 4.85 -1.73 -10.43
C ILE A 147 4.52 -1.99 -8.96
N SER A 148 4.44 -0.93 -8.14
CA SER A 148 4.00 -1.05 -6.74
C SER A 148 2.54 -1.50 -6.66
N PHE A 149 1.65 -0.90 -7.46
CA PHE A 149 0.26 -1.31 -7.54
C PHE A 149 0.13 -2.78 -7.96
N LEU A 150 0.81 -3.17 -9.04
CA LEU A 150 0.79 -4.54 -9.56
C LEU A 150 1.34 -5.54 -8.52
N TYR A 151 2.42 -5.19 -7.84
CA TYR A 151 3.00 -6.02 -6.79
C TYR A 151 2.01 -6.25 -5.63
N PHE A 152 1.43 -5.19 -5.08
CA PHE A 152 0.52 -5.31 -3.93
C PHE A 152 -0.82 -5.94 -4.30
N MET A 153 -1.30 -5.79 -5.53
CA MET A 153 -2.44 -6.56 -6.03
C MET A 153 -2.14 -8.07 -6.06
N GLY A 154 -0.96 -8.46 -6.56
CA GLY A 154 -0.51 -9.86 -6.52
C GLY A 154 -0.40 -10.39 -5.08
N SER A 155 0.18 -9.59 -4.17
CA SER A 155 0.24 -9.91 -2.74
C SER A 155 -1.17 -10.14 -2.15
N THR A 156 -2.14 -9.28 -2.52
CA THR A 156 -3.54 -9.45 -2.09
C THR A 156 -4.14 -10.75 -2.59
N PHE A 157 -3.94 -11.12 -3.86
CA PHE A 157 -4.43 -12.39 -4.39
C PHE A 157 -3.78 -13.58 -3.67
N PHE A 158 -2.47 -13.56 -3.47
CA PHE A 158 -1.77 -14.61 -2.75
C PHE A 158 -2.29 -14.75 -1.30
N VAL A 159 -2.38 -13.67 -0.54
CA VAL A 159 -2.87 -13.71 0.85
C VAL A 159 -4.31 -14.22 0.93
N LYS A 160 -5.17 -13.85 -0.02
CA LYS A 160 -6.54 -14.38 -0.09
C LYS A 160 -6.54 -15.90 -0.29
N THR A 161 -5.72 -16.43 -1.19
CA THR A 161 -5.62 -17.90 -1.41
C THR A 161 -5.07 -18.65 -0.21
N MET A 162 -4.22 -18.03 0.60
CA MET A 162 -3.62 -18.66 1.77
C MET A 162 -4.50 -18.66 3.01
N ILE A 163 -5.37 -17.66 3.16
CA ILE A 163 -6.11 -17.45 4.41
C ILE A 163 -7.62 -17.69 4.24
N ARG A 164 -8.26 -17.07 3.25
CA ARG A 164 -9.72 -17.00 3.16
C ARG A 164 -10.31 -17.86 2.07
N GLU A 165 -9.67 -17.83 0.93
CA GLU A 165 -10.08 -18.55 -0.27
C GLU A 165 -9.26 -19.84 -0.44
N LYS A 166 -8.78 -20.44 0.66
CA LYS A 166 -7.87 -21.58 0.70
C LYS A 166 -8.38 -22.82 -0.04
N LYS A 167 -9.72 -22.99 -0.07
CA LYS A 167 -10.38 -24.10 -0.76
C LYS A 167 -11.05 -23.69 -2.07
N ASN A 168 -10.90 -22.43 -2.49
CA ASN A 168 -11.55 -21.91 -3.68
C ASN A 168 -10.63 -22.06 -4.91
N PRO A 169 -10.94 -23.01 -5.85
CA PRO A 169 -10.11 -23.23 -7.02
C PRO A 169 -10.08 -22.02 -7.98
N THR A 170 -11.16 -21.23 -8.01
CA THR A 170 -11.21 -20.02 -8.84
C THR A 170 -10.19 -19.00 -8.36
N TYR A 171 -10.07 -18.77 -7.06
CA TYR A 171 -9.06 -17.84 -6.53
C TYR A 171 -7.62 -18.34 -6.75
N ARG A 172 -7.40 -19.64 -6.76
CA ARG A 172 -6.12 -20.24 -7.17
C ARG A 172 -5.75 -19.83 -8.58
N LEU A 173 -6.68 -20.07 -9.52
CA LEU A 173 -6.46 -19.76 -10.94
C LEU A 173 -6.25 -18.25 -11.14
N VAL A 174 -7.02 -17.41 -10.46
CA VAL A 174 -6.85 -15.96 -10.51
C VAL A 174 -5.46 -15.57 -9.99
N SER A 175 -5.02 -16.11 -8.85
CA SER A 175 -3.71 -15.79 -8.28
C SER A 175 -2.57 -16.26 -9.20
N TRP A 176 -2.60 -17.50 -9.66
CA TRP A 176 -1.57 -18.05 -10.55
C TRP A 176 -1.54 -17.33 -11.89
N GLY A 177 -2.72 -17.14 -12.50
CA GLY A 177 -2.86 -16.41 -13.76
C GLY A 177 -2.33 -14.98 -13.67
N TYR A 178 -2.68 -14.27 -12.60
CA TYR A 178 -2.20 -12.92 -12.35
C TYR A 178 -0.67 -12.85 -12.26
N HIS A 179 -0.05 -13.69 -11.43
CA HIS A 179 1.41 -13.69 -11.26
C HIS A 179 2.13 -14.14 -12.53
N SER A 180 1.61 -15.15 -13.24
CA SER A 180 2.17 -15.59 -14.52
C SER A 180 2.07 -14.50 -15.59
N LEU A 181 0.91 -13.84 -15.69
CA LEU A 181 0.71 -12.73 -16.62
C LEU A 181 1.68 -11.58 -16.35
N LEU A 182 1.90 -11.23 -15.07
CA LEU A 182 2.86 -10.18 -14.69
C LEU A 182 4.29 -10.55 -15.11
N VAL A 183 4.71 -11.78 -14.86
CA VAL A 183 6.05 -12.23 -15.25
C VAL A 183 6.21 -12.20 -16.78
N ILE A 184 5.21 -12.67 -17.53
CA ILE A 184 5.23 -12.63 -19.01
C ILE A 184 5.21 -11.19 -19.51
N ALA A 185 4.32 -10.34 -18.99
CA ALA A 185 4.21 -8.94 -19.41
C ALA A 185 5.51 -8.17 -19.15
N THR A 186 6.10 -8.34 -17.96
CA THR A 186 7.38 -7.70 -17.64
C THR A 186 8.53 -8.22 -18.46
N LEU A 187 8.55 -9.51 -18.82
CA LEU A 187 9.57 -10.09 -19.70
C LEU A 187 9.54 -9.45 -21.10
N ILE A 188 8.34 -9.17 -21.60
CA ILE A 188 8.16 -8.51 -22.92
C ILE A 188 8.59 -7.04 -22.87
N VAL A 189 8.22 -6.30 -21.79
CA VAL A 189 8.53 -4.88 -21.66
C VAL A 189 10.00 -4.65 -21.32
N SER A 190 10.52 -5.35 -20.33
CA SER A 190 11.92 -5.32 -19.92
C SER A 190 12.26 -6.52 -19.04
N PRO A 191 13.20 -7.39 -19.46
CA PRO A 191 13.59 -8.58 -18.68
C PRO A 191 14.04 -8.24 -17.25
N TRP A 192 14.60 -7.07 -17.03
CA TRP A 192 15.05 -6.63 -15.70
C TRP A 192 13.90 -6.49 -14.71
N PHE A 193 12.73 -6.00 -15.12
CA PHE A 193 11.55 -5.92 -14.25
C PHE A 193 10.97 -7.29 -13.91
N THR A 194 11.25 -8.32 -14.71
CA THR A 194 10.80 -9.68 -14.41
C THR A 194 11.36 -10.21 -13.10
N ILE A 195 12.62 -9.86 -12.78
CA ILE A 195 13.30 -10.26 -11.55
C ILE A 195 12.48 -9.84 -10.32
N VAL A 196 11.80 -8.69 -10.37
CA VAL A 196 10.98 -8.17 -9.27
C VAL A 196 9.81 -9.07 -8.93
N PHE A 197 9.20 -9.74 -9.95
CA PHE A 197 7.95 -10.50 -9.80
C PHE A 197 8.15 -12.00 -9.70
N ILE A 198 9.32 -12.55 -10.09
CA ILE A 198 9.61 -13.98 -10.01
C ILE A 198 9.37 -14.58 -8.62
N PRO A 199 9.86 -14.02 -7.51
CA PRO A 199 9.63 -14.59 -6.19
C PRO A 199 8.15 -14.63 -5.81
N SER A 200 7.36 -13.65 -6.25
CA SER A 200 5.92 -13.63 -6.05
C SER A 200 5.21 -14.75 -6.78
N LEU A 201 5.61 -15.07 -8.02
CA LEU A 201 5.10 -16.20 -8.77
C LEU A 201 5.48 -17.54 -8.10
N ILE A 202 6.76 -17.71 -7.79
CA ILE A 202 7.27 -18.95 -7.18
C ILE A 202 6.51 -19.26 -5.88
N ARG A 203 6.36 -18.28 -4.97
CA ARG A 203 5.65 -18.50 -3.71
C ARG A 203 4.17 -18.78 -3.91
N SER A 204 3.52 -18.12 -4.90
CA SER A 204 2.09 -18.33 -5.17
C SER A 204 1.79 -19.76 -5.62
N ILE A 205 2.72 -20.40 -6.31
CA ILE A 205 2.62 -21.80 -6.77
C ILE A 205 3.04 -22.77 -5.65
N LEU A 206 4.22 -22.56 -5.04
CA LEU A 206 4.81 -23.52 -4.09
C LEU A 206 4.07 -23.59 -2.75
N LEU A 207 3.45 -22.50 -2.31
CA LEU A 207 2.79 -22.44 -1.01
C LEU A 207 1.29 -22.70 -1.07
N TYR A 208 0.70 -22.74 -2.25
CA TYR A 208 -0.73 -23.03 -2.38
C TYR A 208 -1.07 -24.42 -1.80
N GLY A 209 -2.17 -24.47 -1.05
CA GLY A 209 -2.63 -25.71 -0.41
C GLY A 209 -1.88 -26.13 0.85
N ARG A 210 -0.75 -25.50 1.18
CA ARG A 210 -0.02 -25.78 2.42
C ARG A 210 -0.74 -25.17 3.64
N ASP A 211 -0.69 -25.91 4.74
CA ASP A 211 -1.28 -25.44 6.00
C ASP A 211 -0.27 -24.57 6.77
N ILE A 212 -0.28 -23.29 6.46
CA ILE A 212 0.65 -22.30 7.02
C ILE A 212 -0.15 -21.33 7.92
N SER A 213 0.39 -21.03 9.12
CA SER A 213 -0.26 -20.10 10.03
C SER A 213 -0.29 -18.67 9.47
N ILE A 214 -1.31 -17.89 9.85
CA ILE A 214 -1.48 -16.49 9.42
C ILE A 214 -0.22 -15.66 9.70
N LEU A 215 0.44 -15.90 10.85
CA LEU A 215 1.68 -15.21 11.19
C LEU A 215 2.81 -15.53 10.20
N LYS A 216 2.98 -16.80 9.83
CA LYS A 216 4.00 -17.21 8.84
C LYS A 216 3.71 -16.63 7.45
N VAL A 217 2.44 -16.57 7.03
CA VAL A 217 2.06 -15.89 5.79
C VAL A 217 2.46 -14.42 5.85
N GLY A 218 2.20 -13.73 6.97
CA GLY A 218 2.59 -12.33 7.16
C GLY A 218 4.12 -12.12 7.09
N ILE A 219 4.91 -13.01 7.68
CA ILE A 219 6.39 -12.96 7.62
C ILE A 219 6.87 -13.15 6.17
N LEU A 220 6.33 -14.14 5.45
CA LEU A 220 6.68 -14.39 4.05
C LEU A 220 6.35 -13.19 3.16
N GLU A 221 5.19 -12.54 3.40
CA GLU A 221 4.82 -11.31 2.72
C GLU A 221 5.81 -10.17 3.02
N SER A 222 6.24 -10.03 4.26
CA SER A 222 7.22 -8.99 4.65
C SER A 222 8.57 -9.23 3.97
N ILE A 223 9.07 -10.46 3.94
CA ILE A 223 10.31 -10.82 3.25
C ILE A 223 10.21 -10.52 1.75
N ASN A 224 9.12 -10.92 1.12
CA ASN A 224 8.91 -10.66 -0.31
C ASN A 224 8.76 -9.16 -0.61
N SER A 225 8.14 -8.40 0.29
CA SER A 225 8.01 -6.95 0.17
C SER A 225 9.37 -6.23 0.29
N ILE A 226 10.26 -6.71 1.17
CA ILE A 226 11.63 -6.20 1.27
C ILE A 226 12.41 -6.51 0.00
N TYR A 227 12.28 -7.74 -0.52
CA TYR A 227 12.91 -8.10 -1.80
C TYR A 227 12.43 -7.20 -2.93
N PHE A 228 11.09 -7.01 -3.04
CA PHE A 228 10.48 -6.08 -4.01
C PHE A 228 11.09 -4.69 -3.90
N PHE A 229 11.11 -4.12 -2.69
CA PHE A 229 11.64 -2.79 -2.42
C PHE A 229 13.09 -2.63 -2.88
N VAL A 230 13.95 -3.55 -2.47
CA VAL A 230 15.39 -3.52 -2.84
C VAL A 230 15.56 -3.65 -4.35
N SER A 231 14.85 -4.58 -4.98
CA SER A 231 14.93 -4.80 -6.43
C SER A 231 14.49 -3.57 -7.23
N VAL A 232 13.40 -2.91 -6.81
CA VAL A 232 12.92 -1.68 -7.47
C VAL A 232 13.92 -0.53 -7.34
N ILE A 233 14.54 -0.35 -6.16
CA ILE A 233 15.58 0.69 -5.99
C ILE A 233 16.78 0.43 -6.89
N MET A 234 17.25 -0.82 -6.96
CA MET A 234 18.40 -1.17 -7.80
C MET A 234 18.10 -0.91 -9.28
N LEU A 235 16.91 -1.31 -9.74
CA LEU A 235 16.48 -1.10 -11.11
C LEU A 235 16.22 0.37 -11.43
N ALA A 236 15.61 1.12 -10.53
CA ALA A 236 15.37 2.53 -10.73
C ALA A 236 16.68 3.34 -10.88
N ARG A 237 17.73 2.96 -10.14
CA ARG A 237 19.06 3.59 -10.27
C ARG A 237 19.80 3.17 -11.53
N ALA A 238 19.51 2.00 -12.07
CA ALA A 238 20.21 1.47 -13.24
C ALA A 238 19.54 1.83 -14.58
N LEU A 239 18.19 2.00 -14.58
CA LEU A 239 17.40 2.09 -15.80
C LEU A 239 16.59 3.39 -15.93
N LEU A 240 16.32 4.11 -14.82
CA LEU A 240 15.54 5.34 -14.76
C LEU A 240 16.38 6.54 -14.33
#